data_8649b941a74e34bf6f2cceca4f540ac3
#
_entry.id   8649b941a74e34bf6f2cceca4f540ac3
#
_cell.length_a   1.000
_cell.length_b   1.000
_cell.length_c   1.000
_cell.angle_alpha   90.00
_cell.angle_beta   90.00
_cell.angle_gamma   90.00
#
_symmetry.space_group_name_H-M   'P 1'
#
loop_
_entity.id
_entity.type
_entity.pdbx_description
1 polymer ?
#
loop_
_entity_poly.entity_id
_entity_poly.type
_entity_poly.pdbx_seq_one_letter_code
_entity_poly.pdbx_strand_id
1 'polypeptide(L)'
;VKYSTVQNWYPGDEHGRGGVLNLVTKRGDLRGDHSKLSWTQVETGSAITWKYPSCLLRGNDSVAEFYSVAVTNNYQEADTGTKMIHIGKNTRSTIISKGISAGHSQNSYRGLVMATANADNARNYSSCDSLLLGSDCGAHTFPYMDARNDTAVFEHEATTSKISEDQLFYCNQRGIPMEEAVGLIVNGYAKEVLNKLPMEFAVEAQKLLSVSLEGTVG
;
A
#
# COMPACT_ATOMS: atom_id res chain seq x y z
N VAL A 1 -7.31 -4.92 -17.77
CA VAL A 1 -7.05 -6.03 -16.84
C VAL A 1 -7.19 -5.51 -15.41
N LYS A 2 -7.87 -6.27 -14.53
CA LYS A 2 -7.83 -6.09 -13.08
C LYS A 2 -7.01 -7.23 -12.49
N TYR A 3 -6.05 -6.92 -11.63
CA TYR A 3 -5.21 -7.88 -10.95
C TYR A 3 -5.28 -7.63 -9.43
N SER A 4 -5.69 -8.63 -8.68
CA SER A 4 -5.87 -8.53 -7.24
C SER A 4 -5.09 -9.62 -6.50
N THR A 5 -4.45 -9.28 -5.40
CA THR A 5 -3.79 -10.22 -4.50
C THR A 5 -4.06 -9.86 -3.04
N VAL A 6 -4.34 -10.89 -2.26
CA VAL A 6 -4.34 -10.82 -0.79
C VAL A 6 -3.33 -11.87 -0.33
N GLN A 7 -2.33 -11.47 0.42
CA GLN A 7 -1.25 -12.35 0.88
C GLN A 7 -1.16 -12.29 2.41
N ASN A 8 -1.02 -13.46 3.00
CA ASN A 8 -0.76 -13.62 4.41
C ASN A 8 0.18 -14.80 4.59
N TRP A 9 1.35 -14.56 5.16
CA TRP A 9 2.39 -15.56 5.39
C TRP A 9 2.73 -15.64 6.86
N TYR A 10 3.37 -16.72 7.27
CA TYR A 10 3.82 -16.88 8.65
C TYR A 10 4.86 -15.79 9.01
N PRO A 11 4.58 -14.96 10.03
CA PRO A 11 5.44 -13.83 10.38
C PRO A 11 6.65 -14.18 11.25
N GLY A 12 6.71 -15.38 11.79
CA GLY A 12 7.65 -15.80 12.81
C GLY A 12 6.99 -16.00 14.17
N ASP A 13 7.80 -16.40 15.15
CA ASP A 13 7.39 -16.53 16.54
C ASP A 13 7.27 -15.15 17.24
N GLU A 14 6.96 -15.15 18.53
CA GLU A 14 6.85 -13.95 19.36
C GLU A 14 8.14 -13.10 19.44
N HIS A 15 9.28 -13.69 19.08
CA HIS A 15 10.57 -13.02 19.00
C HIS A 15 10.96 -12.64 17.57
N GLY A 16 10.05 -12.79 16.59
CA GLY A 16 10.28 -12.51 15.18
C GLY A 16 11.18 -13.51 14.46
N ARG A 17 11.31 -14.77 14.95
CA ARG A 17 12.20 -15.78 14.38
C ARG A 17 11.44 -16.79 13.53
N GLY A 18 12.10 -17.30 12.49
CA GLY A 18 11.56 -18.39 11.65
C GLY A 18 10.45 -17.98 10.69
N GLY A 19 10.21 -16.70 10.50
CA GLY A 19 9.18 -16.21 9.58
C GLY A 19 9.56 -16.33 8.11
N VAL A 20 8.56 -16.24 7.25
CA VAL A 20 8.70 -16.31 5.78
C VAL A 20 9.27 -15.01 5.22
N LEU A 21 10.17 -15.13 4.25
CA LEU A 21 10.64 -14.01 3.43
C LEU A 21 9.81 -13.94 2.14
N ASN A 22 9.07 -12.87 1.98
CA ASN A 22 8.22 -12.63 0.80
C ASN A 22 8.89 -11.65 -0.16
N LEU A 23 9.74 -12.17 -1.04
CA LEU A 23 10.54 -11.38 -2.00
C LEU A 23 9.92 -11.47 -3.39
N VAL A 24 9.21 -10.43 -3.83
CA VAL A 24 8.40 -10.46 -5.05
C VAL A 24 8.64 -9.25 -5.93
N THR A 25 8.81 -9.49 -7.22
CA THR A 25 8.68 -8.46 -8.26
C THR A 25 7.74 -8.96 -9.35
N LYS A 26 6.83 -8.10 -9.80
CA LYS A 26 5.89 -8.38 -10.90
C LYS A 26 5.85 -7.18 -11.85
N ARG A 27 5.60 -7.41 -13.12
CA ARG A 27 5.57 -6.35 -14.12
C ARG A 27 4.31 -6.43 -14.98
N GLY A 28 3.61 -5.29 -15.10
CA GLY A 28 2.58 -5.06 -16.10
C GLY A 28 3.21 -4.33 -17.29
N ASP A 29 2.98 -4.82 -18.52
CA ASP A 29 3.48 -4.19 -19.76
C ASP A 29 2.27 -3.83 -20.64
N LEU A 30 1.89 -2.55 -20.64
CA LEU A 30 0.73 -2.01 -21.35
C LEU A 30 1.17 -1.58 -22.76
N ARG A 31 1.16 -2.52 -23.72
CA ARG A 31 1.64 -2.28 -25.08
C ARG A 31 0.62 -1.68 -26.03
N GLY A 32 -0.64 -2.00 -25.84
CA GLY A 32 -1.72 -1.49 -26.68
C GLY A 32 -2.15 -0.08 -26.28
N ASP A 33 -2.55 0.72 -27.26
CA ASP A 33 -3.18 2.02 -26.99
C ASP A 33 -4.48 1.84 -26.21
N HIS A 34 -4.80 2.80 -25.35
CA HIS A 34 -5.95 2.79 -24.45
C HIS A 34 -6.00 1.58 -23.49
N SER A 35 -4.90 0.84 -23.34
CA SER A 35 -4.86 -0.30 -22.40
C SER A 35 -4.95 0.17 -20.95
N LYS A 36 -5.62 -0.63 -20.10
CA LYS A 36 -5.75 -0.34 -18.68
C LYS A 36 -5.36 -1.52 -17.81
N LEU A 37 -4.53 -1.25 -16.79
CA LEU A 37 -4.23 -2.16 -15.69
C LEU A 37 -4.63 -1.50 -14.37
N SER A 38 -5.52 -2.17 -13.63
CA SER A 38 -5.83 -1.84 -12.24
C SER A 38 -5.28 -2.93 -11.34
N TRP A 39 -4.35 -2.58 -10.47
CA TRP A 39 -3.63 -3.49 -9.59
C TRP A 39 -4.00 -3.19 -8.14
N THR A 40 -4.56 -4.17 -7.43
CA THR A 40 -4.88 -4.04 -6.01
C THR A 40 -4.20 -5.13 -5.21
N GLN A 41 -3.50 -4.76 -4.14
CA GLN A 41 -2.83 -5.73 -3.28
C GLN A 41 -3.00 -5.42 -1.79
N VAL A 42 -3.11 -6.49 -1.00
CA VAL A 42 -3.06 -6.45 0.46
C VAL A 42 -1.97 -7.41 0.90
N GLU A 43 -1.03 -6.90 1.69
CA GLU A 43 0.11 -7.63 2.21
C GLU A 43 0.03 -7.65 3.73
N THR A 44 -0.02 -8.86 4.27
CA THR A 44 0.03 -9.11 5.72
C THR A 44 0.94 -10.30 6.01
N GLY A 45 1.38 -10.42 7.24
CA GLY A 45 2.29 -11.51 7.62
C GLY A 45 3.70 -11.31 7.06
N SER A 46 4.44 -12.42 6.91
CA SER A 46 5.88 -12.48 6.60
C SER A 46 6.77 -11.84 7.67
N ALA A 47 7.96 -12.37 7.88
CA ALA A 47 8.98 -11.66 8.67
C ALA A 47 9.48 -10.44 7.91
N ILE A 48 9.76 -10.62 6.62
CA ILE A 48 10.18 -9.56 5.71
C ILE A 48 9.36 -9.65 4.42
N THR A 49 8.71 -8.55 4.06
CA THR A 49 8.09 -8.37 2.75
C THR A 49 8.90 -7.37 1.93
N TRP A 50 9.41 -7.81 0.78
CA TRP A 50 10.09 -6.94 -0.17
C TRP A 50 9.41 -7.08 -1.54
N LYS A 51 8.49 -6.15 -1.83
CA LYS A 51 7.58 -6.29 -2.98
C LYS A 51 7.47 -5.02 -3.81
N TYR A 52 7.97 -5.09 -5.05
CA TYR A 52 8.00 -3.97 -5.99
C TYR A 52 7.34 -4.32 -7.33
N PRO A 53 6.03 -4.28 -7.43
CA PRO A 53 5.37 -4.34 -8.71
C PRO A 53 5.71 -3.11 -9.57
N SER A 54 5.69 -3.29 -10.89
CA SER A 54 5.94 -2.20 -11.82
C SER A 54 4.98 -2.24 -13.00
N CYS A 55 4.71 -1.07 -13.57
CA CYS A 55 3.90 -0.94 -14.78
C CYS A 55 4.62 -0.08 -15.82
N LEU A 56 4.72 -0.61 -17.02
CA LEU A 56 5.25 0.10 -18.18
C LEU A 56 4.07 0.55 -19.07
N LEU A 57 3.84 1.85 -19.16
CA LEU A 57 2.78 2.45 -19.97
C LEU A 57 3.35 2.78 -21.36
N ARG A 58 3.38 1.78 -22.26
CA ARG A 58 3.96 1.90 -23.59
C ARG A 58 2.97 2.40 -24.63
N GLY A 59 1.74 1.91 -24.58
CA GLY A 59 0.68 2.36 -25.49
C GLY A 59 0.25 3.79 -25.16
N ASN A 60 -0.14 4.54 -26.19
CA ASN A 60 -0.72 5.87 -25.99
C ASN A 60 -2.06 5.76 -25.24
N ASP A 61 -2.38 6.79 -24.48
CA ASP A 61 -3.61 6.86 -23.70
C ASP A 61 -3.78 5.68 -22.70
N SER A 62 -2.69 4.95 -22.38
CA SER A 62 -2.76 3.83 -21.44
C SER A 62 -2.86 4.33 -19.99
N VAL A 63 -3.52 3.53 -19.15
CA VAL A 63 -3.82 3.88 -17.76
C VAL A 63 -3.37 2.76 -16.82
N ALA A 64 -2.63 3.12 -15.78
CA ALA A 64 -2.25 2.22 -14.69
C ALA A 64 -2.74 2.73 -13.34
N GLU A 65 -3.41 1.87 -12.60
CA GLU A 65 -3.86 2.16 -11.24
C GLU A 65 -3.23 1.16 -10.28
N PHE A 66 -2.70 1.64 -9.17
CA PHE A 66 -2.11 0.82 -8.14
C PHE A 66 -2.69 1.19 -6.77
N TYR A 67 -3.29 0.21 -6.13
CA TYR A 67 -3.89 0.32 -4.81
C TYR A 67 -3.25 -0.70 -3.87
N SER A 68 -2.70 -0.29 -2.74
CA SER A 68 -2.04 -1.20 -1.82
C SER A 68 -2.35 -0.91 -0.37
N VAL A 69 -2.43 -1.98 0.43
CA VAL A 69 -2.35 -1.94 1.89
C VAL A 69 -1.24 -2.87 2.32
N ALA A 70 -0.33 -2.38 3.14
CA ALA A 70 0.69 -3.18 3.80
C ALA A 70 0.53 -3.05 5.32
N VAL A 71 0.36 -4.18 6.01
CA VAL A 71 0.20 -4.23 7.46
C VAL A 71 1.36 -4.99 8.08
N THR A 72 2.00 -4.38 9.04
CA THR A 72 3.10 -4.96 9.80
C THR A 72 2.83 -4.86 11.29
N ASN A 73 3.22 -5.89 12.03
CA ASN A 73 3.09 -5.97 13.48
C ASN A 73 4.32 -6.66 14.09
N ASN A 74 4.49 -6.58 15.40
CA ASN A 74 5.61 -7.16 16.13
C ASN A 74 6.95 -6.73 15.53
N TYR A 75 7.77 -7.67 15.04
CA TYR A 75 9.09 -7.43 14.44
C TYR A 75 9.11 -7.53 12.92
N GLN A 76 7.94 -7.46 12.29
CA GLN A 76 7.83 -7.55 10.84
C GLN A 76 8.42 -6.31 10.16
N GLU A 77 9.03 -6.52 9.00
CA GLU A 77 9.51 -5.46 8.13
C GLU A 77 8.84 -5.56 6.75
N ALA A 78 8.24 -4.49 6.29
CA ALA A 78 7.74 -4.39 4.93
C ALA A 78 8.44 -3.24 4.20
N ASP A 79 9.11 -3.56 3.11
CA ASP A 79 9.62 -2.57 2.17
C ASP A 79 8.89 -2.80 0.83
N THR A 80 7.85 -2.03 0.63
CA THR A 80 6.95 -2.16 -0.51
C THR A 80 7.01 -0.91 -1.38
N GLY A 81 6.42 -0.99 -2.55
CA GLY A 81 6.34 0.16 -3.42
C GLY A 81 5.90 -0.21 -4.83
N THR A 82 5.96 0.74 -5.71
CA THR A 82 5.63 0.49 -7.12
C THR A 82 6.43 1.40 -8.05
N LYS A 83 6.53 0.97 -9.30
CA LYS A 83 7.17 1.74 -10.37
C LYS A 83 6.17 1.99 -11.49
N MET A 84 5.93 3.25 -11.82
CA MET A 84 5.12 3.67 -12.97
C MET A 84 6.03 4.34 -13.99
N ILE A 85 6.21 3.70 -15.15
CA ILE A 85 7.10 4.18 -16.20
C ILE A 85 6.26 4.55 -17.42
N HIS A 86 6.14 5.84 -17.67
CA HIS A 86 5.42 6.42 -18.78
C HIS A 86 6.34 6.49 -20.02
N ILE A 87 5.93 5.82 -21.09
CA ILE A 87 6.66 5.74 -22.36
C ILE A 87 5.82 6.28 -23.51
N GLY A 88 4.55 5.89 -23.58
CA GLY A 88 3.57 6.40 -24.55
C GLY A 88 3.07 7.79 -24.16
N LYS A 89 2.34 8.42 -25.10
CA LYS A 89 1.76 9.75 -24.93
C LYS A 89 0.42 9.70 -24.20
N ASN A 90 0.09 10.80 -23.51
CA ASN A 90 -1.17 10.98 -22.78
C ASN A 90 -1.44 9.88 -21.72
N THR A 91 -0.40 9.26 -21.21
CA THR A 91 -0.51 8.15 -20.26
C THR A 91 -0.83 8.65 -18.87
N ARG A 92 -1.59 7.87 -18.10
CA ARG A 92 -2.00 8.23 -16.74
C ARG A 92 -1.70 7.12 -15.76
N SER A 93 -1.21 7.49 -14.56
CA SER A 93 -1.07 6.56 -13.46
C SER A 93 -1.59 7.14 -12.15
N THR A 94 -2.13 6.25 -11.32
CA THR A 94 -2.58 6.57 -9.96
C THR A 94 -1.97 5.58 -8.99
N ILE A 95 -1.44 6.07 -7.88
CA ILE A 95 -0.89 5.25 -6.80
C ILE A 95 -1.58 5.67 -5.51
N ILE A 96 -2.24 4.72 -4.85
CA ILE A 96 -2.79 4.88 -3.50
C ILE A 96 -2.20 3.78 -2.63
N SER A 97 -1.34 4.15 -1.71
CA SER A 97 -0.65 3.22 -0.81
C SER A 97 -0.95 3.54 0.64
N LYS A 98 -1.44 2.55 1.38
CA LYS A 98 -1.73 2.65 2.81
C LYS A 98 -0.80 1.72 3.58
N GLY A 99 0.03 2.28 4.46
CA GLY A 99 0.87 1.55 5.39
C GLY A 99 0.27 1.52 6.78
N ILE A 100 0.31 0.39 7.47
CA ILE A 100 -0.11 0.27 8.86
C ILE A 100 0.99 -0.45 9.62
N SER A 101 1.51 0.18 10.67
CA SER A 101 2.59 -0.37 11.48
C SER A 101 2.17 -0.44 12.94
N ALA A 102 2.46 -1.56 13.59
CA ALA A 102 2.17 -1.80 15.00
C ALA A 102 3.35 -2.49 15.70
N GLY A 103 3.37 -2.50 17.03
CA GLY A 103 4.43 -3.11 17.82
C GLY A 103 5.80 -2.47 17.57
N HIS A 104 6.79 -3.27 17.17
CA HIS A 104 8.15 -2.83 16.80
C HIS A 104 8.40 -2.85 15.29
N SER A 105 7.35 -2.98 14.50
CA SER A 105 7.44 -3.19 13.06
C SER A 105 7.85 -1.94 12.29
N GLN A 106 8.40 -2.16 11.09
CA GLN A 106 8.82 -1.09 10.19
C GLN A 106 8.15 -1.27 8.82
N ASN A 107 7.53 -0.21 8.33
CA ASN A 107 6.87 -0.20 7.03
C ASN A 107 7.47 0.90 6.16
N SER A 108 8.02 0.52 5.01
CA SER A 108 8.62 1.44 4.05
C SER A 108 7.86 1.38 2.72
N TYR A 109 7.58 2.53 2.15
CA TYR A 109 7.07 2.66 0.79
C TYR A 109 8.13 3.31 -0.11
N ARG A 110 8.48 2.66 -1.23
CA ARG A 110 9.38 3.22 -2.27
C ARG A 110 8.66 3.34 -3.59
N GLY A 111 8.44 4.56 -4.04
CA GLY A 111 7.78 4.85 -5.31
C GLY A 111 8.77 5.35 -6.37
N LEU A 112 8.66 4.83 -7.59
CA LEU A 112 9.31 5.40 -8.77
C LEU A 112 8.24 5.80 -9.77
N VAL A 113 8.19 7.08 -10.13
CA VAL A 113 7.40 7.56 -11.26
C VAL A 113 8.34 8.21 -12.27
N MET A 114 8.34 7.69 -13.50
CA MET A 114 9.21 8.19 -14.56
C MET A 114 8.40 8.51 -15.81
N ALA A 115 8.67 9.64 -16.45
CA ALA A 115 8.28 9.93 -17.82
C ALA A 115 9.53 9.98 -18.72
N THR A 116 9.53 9.17 -19.77
CA THR A 116 10.59 9.25 -20.78
C THR A 116 10.46 10.54 -21.60
N ALA A 117 11.51 10.91 -22.33
CA ALA A 117 11.50 12.12 -23.16
C ALA A 117 10.36 12.17 -24.20
N ASN A 118 9.83 11.01 -24.62
CA ASN A 118 8.75 10.90 -25.61
C ASN A 118 7.35 10.79 -24.99
N ALA A 119 7.24 10.76 -23.66
CA ALA A 119 5.98 10.59 -22.93
C ALA A 119 5.22 11.92 -22.79
N ASP A 120 4.79 12.50 -23.89
CA ASP A 120 4.06 13.78 -23.88
C ASP A 120 2.77 13.64 -23.04
N ASN A 121 2.49 14.66 -22.23
CA ASN A 121 1.31 14.78 -21.37
C ASN A 121 1.14 13.61 -20.37
N ALA A 122 2.23 12.97 -19.95
CA ALA A 122 2.17 11.98 -18.90
C ALA A 122 1.70 12.59 -17.58
N ARG A 123 0.79 11.91 -16.89
CA ARG A 123 0.27 12.36 -15.58
C ARG A 123 0.32 11.26 -14.55
N ASN A 124 0.78 11.64 -13.36
CA ASN A 124 0.74 10.77 -12.19
C ASN A 124 0.12 11.51 -11.00
N TYR A 125 -0.68 10.78 -10.23
CA TYR A 125 -1.06 11.14 -8.87
C TYR A 125 -0.66 10.00 -7.92
N SER A 126 0.06 10.33 -6.85
CA SER A 126 0.50 9.39 -5.83
C SER A 126 0.12 9.90 -4.44
N SER A 127 -0.59 9.08 -3.68
CA SER A 127 -0.87 9.30 -2.25
C SER A 127 -0.35 8.12 -1.44
N CYS A 128 0.52 8.42 -0.47
CA CYS A 128 1.17 7.43 0.38
C CYS A 128 0.94 7.78 1.84
N ASP A 129 -0.03 7.11 2.46
CA ASP A 129 -0.41 7.39 3.83
C ASP A 129 0.03 6.27 4.76
N SER A 130 0.45 6.62 5.97
CA SER A 130 0.87 5.68 7.00
C SER A 130 0.13 5.93 8.30
N LEU A 131 -0.31 4.83 8.94
CA LEU A 131 -0.95 4.83 10.24
C LEU A 131 -0.08 4.05 11.23
N LEU A 132 0.27 4.69 12.35
CA LEU A 132 1.07 4.12 13.42
C LEU A 132 0.18 3.74 14.60
N LEU A 133 0.34 2.51 15.07
CA LEU A 133 -0.32 1.93 16.23
C LEU A 133 0.73 1.65 17.31
N GLY A 134 0.99 2.62 18.16
CA GLY A 134 2.02 2.54 19.19
C GLY A 134 3.15 3.55 19.00
N SER A 135 4.22 3.42 19.80
CA SER A 135 5.36 4.34 19.83
C SER A 135 6.64 3.77 19.21
N ASP A 136 6.74 2.44 19.12
CA ASP A 136 7.98 1.74 18.75
C ASP A 136 7.98 1.25 17.30
N CYS A 137 6.86 1.42 16.59
CA CYS A 137 6.75 1.13 15.16
C CYS A 137 7.12 2.35 14.31
N GLY A 138 7.50 2.08 13.05
CA GLY A 138 7.91 3.13 12.12
C GLY A 138 7.27 3.05 10.75
N ALA A 139 7.21 4.20 10.08
CA ALA A 139 6.81 4.31 8.69
C ALA A 139 7.76 5.25 7.94
N HIS A 140 8.14 4.84 6.73
CA HIS A 140 9.08 5.56 5.90
C HIS A 140 8.57 5.66 4.47
N THR A 141 8.72 6.83 3.84
CA THR A 141 8.30 7.04 2.45
C THR A 141 9.45 7.61 1.64
N PHE A 142 9.78 6.94 0.53
CA PHE A 142 10.88 7.29 -0.36
C PHE A 142 10.37 7.49 -1.80
N PRO A 143 9.81 8.67 -2.12
CA PRO A 143 9.37 8.96 -3.47
C PRO A 143 10.57 9.30 -4.37
N TYR A 144 10.55 8.79 -5.60
CA TYR A 144 11.47 9.16 -6.66
C TYR A 144 10.70 9.50 -7.93
N MET A 145 10.86 10.74 -8.41
CA MET A 145 10.19 11.25 -9.59
C MET A 145 11.21 11.72 -10.62
N ASP A 146 11.12 11.19 -11.85
CA ASP A 146 12.02 11.50 -12.96
C ASP A 146 11.19 11.92 -14.19
N ALA A 147 10.91 13.21 -14.31
CA ALA A 147 10.20 13.79 -15.45
C ALA A 147 11.19 14.28 -16.50
N ARG A 148 11.37 13.49 -17.58
CA ARG A 148 12.26 13.82 -18.71
C ARG A 148 11.53 14.45 -19.88
N ASN A 149 10.29 14.92 -19.66
CA ASN A 149 9.45 15.59 -20.64
C ASN A 149 8.76 16.79 -19.97
N ASP A 150 8.82 17.95 -20.57
CA ASP A 150 8.35 19.23 -20.01
C ASP A 150 6.81 19.30 -19.86
N THR A 151 6.09 18.41 -20.55
CA THR A 151 4.62 18.33 -20.47
C THR A 151 4.13 17.36 -19.40
N ALA A 152 5.04 16.60 -18.77
CA ALA A 152 4.70 15.67 -17.72
C ALA A 152 4.31 16.40 -16.42
N VAL A 153 3.26 15.92 -15.75
CA VAL A 153 2.81 16.45 -14.45
C VAL A 153 2.71 15.32 -13.46
N PHE A 154 3.49 15.39 -12.39
CA PHE A 154 3.51 14.42 -11.31
C PHE A 154 3.17 15.09 -10.00
N GLU A 155 2.24 14.48 -9.28
CA GLU A 155 1.77 14.94 -7.97
C GLU A 155 2.04 13.84 -6.95
N HIS A 156 2.60 14.21 -5.81
CA HIS A 156 2.84 13.28 -4.72
C HIS A 156 2.48 13.94 -3.39
N GLU A 157 1.69 13.23 -2.62
CA GLU A 157 1.43 13.56 -1.22
C GLU A 157 1.72 12.36 -0.32
N ALA A 158 2.19 12.64 0.88
CA ALA A 158 2.45 11.63 1.88
C ALA A 158 2.03 12.14 3.25
N THR A 159 1.33 11.29 3.99
CA THR A 159 0.94 11.59 5.37
C THR A 159 1.36 10.47 6.30
N THR A 160 1.71 10.83 7.52
CA THR A 160 1.92 9.86 8.60
C THR A 160 1.12 10.33 9.80
N SER A 161 0.23 9.47 10.28
CA SER A 161 -0.60 9.73 11.45
C SER A 161 -0.44 8.62 12.49
N LYS A 162 -0.60 8.99 13.75
CA LYS A 162 -0.72 8.04 14.84
C LYS A 162 -2.20 7.89 15.18
N ILE A 163 -2.60 6.69 15.61
CA ILE A 163 -3.97 6.49 16.08
C ILE A 163 -4.26 7.45 17.24
N SER A 164 -5.40 8.11 17.20
CA SER A 164 -5.77 9.11 18.21
C SER A 164 -6.28 8.45 19.47
N GLU A 165 -5.66 8.77 20.61
CA GLU A 165 -6.12 8.35 21.92
C GLU A 165 -7.54 8.88 22.21
N ASP A 166 -7.88 10.08 21.73
CA ASP A 166 -9.22 10.67 21.87
C ASP A 166 -10.27 9.86 21.10
N GLN A 167 -9.93 9.36 19.91
CA GLN A 167 -10.83 8.49 19.13
C GLN A 167 -11.06 7.15 19.84
N LEU A 168 -10.01 6.55 20.36
CA LEU A 168 -10.11 5.32 21.15
C LEU A 168 -10.91 5.52 22.42
N PHE A 169 -10.66 6.62 23.16
CA PHE A 169 -11.42 6.99 24.33
C PHE A 169 -12.92 7.20 24.00
N TYR A 170 -13.22 7.89 22.91
CA TYR A 170 -14.60 8.11 22.45
C TYR A 170 -15.33 6.79 22.14
N CYS A 171 -14.65 5.84 21.49
CA CYS A 171 -15.21 4.52 21.25
C CYS A 171 -15.47 3.77 22.56
N ASN A 172 -14.50 3.80 23.49
CA ASN A 172 -14.61 3.13 24.78
C ASN A 172 -15.74 3.69 25.63
N GLN A 173 -15.96 5.02 25.64
CA GLN A 173 -17.11 5.65 26.31
C GLN A 173 -18.48 5.18 25.78
N ARG A 174 -18.53 4.60 24.59
CA ARG A 174 -19.72 3.99 23.97
C ARG A 174 -19.80 2.47 24.16
N GLY A 175 -18.92 1.92 24.98
CA GLY A 175 -18.89 0.49 25.28
C GLY A 175 -18.25 -0.37 24.20
N ILE A 176 -17.52 0.24 23.24
CA ILE A 176 -16.77 -0.49 22.23
C ILE A 176 -15.41 -0.86 22.84
N PRO A 177 -15.05 -2.15 22.95
CA PRO A 177 -13.76 -2.59 23.45
C PRO A 177 -12.60 -2.00 22.63
N MET A 178 -11.44 -1.81 23.26
CA MET A 178 -10.27 -1.19 22.65
C MET A 178 -9.86 -1.89 21.34
N GLU A 179 -9.78 -3.21 21.32
CA GLU A 179 -9.41 -4.00 20.14
C GLU A 179 -10.41 -3.82 18.99
N GLU A 180 -11.70 -3.79 19.30
CA GLU A 180 -12.74 -3.56 18.30
C GLU A 180 -12.66 -2.13 17.75
N ALA A 181 -12.39 -1.13 18.59
CA ALA A 181 -12.20 0.25 18.18
C ALA A 181 -11.01 0.41 17.21
N VAL A 182 -9.89 -0.22 17.52
CA VAL A 182 -8.71 -0.26 16.61
C VAL A 182 -9.07 -0.92 15.29
N GLY A 183 -9.75 -2.06 15.32
CA GLY A 183 -10.22 -2.75 14.11
C GLY A 183 -11.12 -1.88 13.24
N LEU A 184 -12.04 -1.13 13.84
CA LEU A 184 -12.92 -0.20 13.12
C LEU A 184 -12.14 0.94 12.45
N ILE A 185 -11.18 1.56 13.17
CA ILE A 185 -10.35 2.65 12.65
C ILE A 185 -9.48 2.15 11.50
N VAL A 186 -8.80 1.01 11.66
CA VAL A 186 -7.93 0.41 10.65
C VAL A 186 -8.70 0.02 9.38
N ASN A 187 -9.86 -0.63 9.54
CA ASN A 187 -10.72 -0.98 8.41
C ASN A 187 -11.24 0.27 7.69
N GLY A 188 -11.59 1.33 8.44
CA GLY A 188 -11.96 2.63 7.89
C GLY A 188 -10.82 3.26 7.08
N TYR A 189 -9.60 3.20 7.60
CA TYR A 189 -8.40 3.72 6.95
C TYR A 189 -8.06 2.97 5.64
N ALA A 190 -8.19 1.65 5.64
CA ALA A 190 -7.92 0.81 4.47
C ALA A 190 -9.07 0.77 3.45
N LYS A 191 -10.25 1.28 3.79
CA LYS A 191 -11.52 1.12 3.04
C LYS A 191 -11.40 1.48 1.56
N GLU A 192 -10.69 2.54 1.23
CA GLU A 192 -10.51 2.99 -0.15
C GLU A 192 -9.88 1.90 -1.02
N VAL A 193 -8.85 1.24 -0.52
CA VAL A 193 -8.16 0.15 -1.22
C VAL A 193 -9.00 -1.13 -1.21
N LEU A 194 -9.59 -1.48 -0.06
CA LEU A 194 -10.42 -2.69 0.08
C LEU A 194 -11.62 -2.69 -0.89
N ASN A 195 -12.22 -1.52 -1.14
CA ASN A 195 -13.33 -1.36 -2.08
C ASN A 195 -12.93 -1.60 -3.55
N LYS A 196 -11.64 -1.71 -3.87
CA LYS A 196 -11.15 -2.06 -5.22
C LYS A 196 -11.04 -3.56 -5.44
N LEU A 197 -11.04 -4.35 -4.37
CA LEU A 197 -10.99 -5.80 -4.41
C LEU A 197 -12.35 -6.41 -4.83
N PRO A 198 -12.35 -7.60 -5.45
CA PRO A 198 -13.54 -8.43 -5.50
C PRO A 198 -14.07 -8.71 -4.08
N MET A 199 -15.39 -8.89 -3.95
CA MET A 199 -16.05 -8.99 -2.63
C MET A 199 -15.43 -10.09 -1.74
N GLU A 200 -15.14 -11.25 -2.30
CA GLU A 200 -14.56 -12.39 -1.57
C GLU A 200 -13.17 -12.01 -1.00
N PHE A 201 -12.34 -11.34 -1.80
CA PHE A 201 -11.03 -10.88 -1.37
C PHE A 201 -11.13 -9.72 -0.37
N ALA A 202 -12.12 -8.86 -0.51
CA ALA A 202 -12.32 -7.74 0.43
C ALA A 202 -12.68 -8.25 1.84
N VAL A 203 -13.59 -9.23 1.93
CA VAL A 203 -13.97 -9.86 3.20
C VAL A 203 -12.78 -10.56 3.86
N GLU A 204 -12.01 -11.33 3.08
CA GLU A 204 -10.79 -11.98 3.58
C GLU A 204 -9.77 -10.96 4.06
N ALA A 205 -9.51 -9.91 3.27
CA ALA A 205 -8.58 -8.85 3.64
C ALA A 205 -9.02 -8.13 4.93
N GLN A 206 -10.29 -7.80 5.09
CA GLN A 206 -10.80 -7.19 6.33
C GLN A 206 -10.55 -8.06 7.55
N LYS A 207 -10.79 -9.36 7.43
CA LYS A 207 -10.53 -10.32 8.51
C LYS A 207 -9.04 -10.41 8.85
N LEU A 208 -8.19 -10.48 7.82
CA LEU A 208 -6.73 -10.51 8.00
C LEU A 208 -6.20 -9.23 8.66
N LEU A 209 -6.72 -8.06 8.31
CA LEU A 209 -6.35 -6.80 8.96
C LEU A 209 -6.66 -6.83 10.46
N SER A 210 -7.82 -7.33 10.84
CA SER A 210 -8.21 -7.45 12.25
C SER A 210 -7.31 -8.43 13.01
N VAL A 211 -7.12 -9.64 12.47
CA VAL A 211 -6.29 -10.69 13.11
C VAL A 211 -4.80 -10.28 13.20
N SER A 212 -4.28 -9.61 12.17
CA SER A 212 -2.87 -9.18 12.16
C SER A 212 -2.55 -8.13 13.22
N LEU A 213 -3.55 -7.48 13.78
CA LEU A 213 -3.42 -6.41 14.77
C LEU A 213 -3.96 -6.79 16.15
N GLU A 214 -4.40 -8.03 16.35
CA GLU A 214 -4.79 -8.53 17.67
C GLU A 214 -3.61 -8.45 18.65
N GLY A 215 -3.87 -7.97 19.86
CA GLY A 215 -2.86 -7.82 20.90
C GLY A 215 -1.89 -6.65 20.73
N THR A 216 -2.13 -5.75 19.76
CA THR A 216 -1.23 -4.58 19.54
C THR A 216 -1.55 -3.39 20.42
N VAL A 217 -2.68 -3.42 21.11
CA VAL A 217 -3.16 -2.35 22.00
C VAL A 217 -3.45 -2.97 23.37
N GLY A 218 -2.48 -2.90 24.25
CA GLY A 218 -2.55 -3.30 25.64
C GLY A 218 -1.67 -2.41 26.50
#